data_08d2d8fe2ee3cf4cf2c20237ec989497
#
_entry.id   08d2d8fe2ee3cf4cf2c20237ec989497
#
_cell.length_a   1.000
_cell.length_b   1.000
_cell.length_c   1.000
_cell.angle_alpha   90.00
_cell.angle_beta   90.00
_cell.angle_gamma   90.00
#
_symmetry.space_group_name_H-M   'P 1'
#
loop_
_entity.id
_entity.type
_entity.pdbx_description
1 polymer ?
#
loop_
_entity_poly.entity_id
_entity_poly.type
_entity_poly.pdbx_seq_one_letter_code
_entity_poly.pdbx_strand_id
1 'polypeptide(L)'
;MLRENGLSVKMLHVPGLTEQSEKEFTIEDYVKWADKEIPDGAIALGHSNGGRILLNLCAKKPEKLKYLILLDAAGIYEPSAKKKFIEKMAKIGKPLKKVPILDKAFHKITGSTDYSRAPENMKVTLANMLNSDKELDFSKVTTKTFILWGKKDTTTPPRQATLMYEKLPNAELKFYANWTHAPYISDPEGLARALTTLVGKMKK
;
A
#
# COMPACT_ATOMS: atom_id res chain seq x y z
N MET A 1 -10.66 -1.15 19.23
CA MET A 1 -11.42 -0.13 18.41
C MET A 1 -12.27 -0.75 17.30
N LEU A 2 -11.73 -1.31 16.19
CA LEU A 2 -12.61 -1.84 15.11
C LEU A 2 -13.49 -3.00 15.58
N ARG A 3 -12.94 -3.96 16.32
CA ARG A 3 -13.69 -5.09 16.89
C ARG A 3 -14.72 -4.64 17.93
N GLU A 4 -14.39 -3.67 18.75
CA GLU A 4 -15.32 -3.05 19.73
C GLU A 4 -16.48 -2.34 19.03
N ASN A 5 -16.24 -1.83 17.81
CA ASN A 5 -17.26 -1.25 16.95
C ASN A 5 -18.02 -2.31 16.11
N GLY A 6 -17.93 -3.60 16.46
CA GLY A 6 -18.68 -4.68 15.82
C GLY A 6 -18.13 -5.15 14.47
N LEU A 7 -16.91 -4.77 14.09
CA LEU A 7 -16.26 -5.26 12.88
C LEU A 7 -15.42 -6.50 13.17
N SER A 8 -15.67 -7.59 12.44
CA SER A 8 -14.75 -8.73 12.41
C SER A 8 -13.57 -8.42 11.49
N VAL A 9 -12.37 -8.38 12.06
CA VAL A 9 -11.16 -8.01 11.33
C VAL A 9 -10.10 -9.10 11.45
N LYS A 10 -9.63 -9.61 10.29
CA LYS A 10 -8.43 -10.44 10.18
C LYS A 10 -7.29 -9.56 9.69
N MET A 11 -6.19 -9.48 10.45
CA MET A 11 -4.94 -8.89 9.97
C MET A 11 -4.12 -9.96 9.27
N LEU A 12 -3.61 -9.63 8.09
CA LEU A 12 -2.71 -10.49 7.33
C LEU A 12 -1.26 -10.02 7.52
N HIS A 13 -0.39 -10.96 7.83
CA HIS A 13 1.05 -10.71 7.91
C HIS A 13 1.67 -10.94 6.53
N VAL A 14 2.06 -9.85 5.87
CA VAL A 14 2.59 -9.89 4.50
C VAL A 14 4.05 -10.34 4.54
N PRO A 15 4.39 -11.47 3.88
CA PRO A 15 5.76 -12.00 3.90
C PRO A 15 6.78 -10.97 3.42
N GLY A 16 7.86 -10.80 4.17
CA GLY A 16 8.92 -9.84 3.87
C GLY A 16 8.56 -8.36 4.13
N LEU A 17 7.30 -7.99 4.39
CA LEU A 17 6.90 -6.61 4.70
C LEU A 17 6.52 -6.42 6.17
N THR A 18 5.64 -7.28 6.69
CA THR A 18 5.20 -7.25 8.10
C THR A 18 5.59 -8.52 8.85
N GLU A 19 6.10 -9.52 8.15
CA GLU A 19 6.67 -10.75 8.66
C GLU A 19 8.06 -10.94 8.05
N GLN A 20 9.02 -11.43 8.84
CA GLN A 20 10.38 -11.66 8.35
C GLN A 20 10.41 -12.75 7.27
N SER A 21 11.22 -12.55 6.24
CA SER A 21 11.46 -13.53 5.18
C SER A 21 12.86 -13.33 4.60
N GLU A 22 13.51 -14.42 4.23
CA GLU A 22 14.77 -14.41 3.51
C GLU A 22 14.59 -14.41 1.99
N LYS A 23 13.34 -14.57 1.52
CA LYS A 23 13.01 -14.62 0.09
C LYS A 23 12.88 -13.22 -0.50
N GLU A 24 13.19 -13.13 -1.78
CA GLU A 24 12.82 -12.03 -2.65
C GLU A 24 11.41 -12.28 -3.20
N PHE A 25 10.60 -11.23 -3.26
CA PHE A 25 9.25 -11.31 -3.78
C PHE A 25 9.06 -10.42 -4.99
N THR A 26 8.31 -10.92 -5.95
CA THR A 26 7.73 -10.16 -7.05
C THR A 26 6.30 -9.74 -6.71
N ILE A 27 5.71 -8.85 -7.49
CA ILE A 27 4.28 -8.52 -7.33
C ILE A 27 3.40 -9.74 -7.60
N GLU A 28 3.82 -10.63 -8.48
CA GLU A 28 3.11 -11.88 -8.78
C GLU A 28 3.05 -12.82 -7.58
N ASP A 29 4.15 -12.91 -6.82
CA ASP A 29 4.19 -13.73 -5.61
C ASP A 29 3.22 -13.18 -4.56
N TYR A 30 3.16 -11.84 -4.41
CA TYR A 30 2.21 -11.20 -3.52
C TYR A 30 0.76 -11.35 -3.97
N VAL A 31 0.50 -11.29 -5.28
CA VAL A 31 -0.85 -11.53 -5.81
C VAL A 31 -1.30 -12.96 -5.53
N LYS A 32 -0.45 -13.97 -5.77
CA LYS A 32 -0.73 -15.37 -5.44
C LYS A 32 -0.96 -15.58 -3.95
N TRP A 33 -0.12 -14.97 -3.12
CA TRP A 33 -0.27 -15.02 -1.67
C TRP A 33 -1.60 -14.39 -1.22
N ALA A 34 -1.92 -13.18 -1.70
CA ALA A 34 -3.15 -12.49 -1.34
C ALA A 34 -4.40 -13.24 -1.82
N ASP A 35 -4.37 -13.80 -3.02
CA ASP A 35 -5.44 -14.64 -3.57
C ASP A 35 -5.75 -15.86 -2.69
N LYS A 36 -4.72 -16.48 -2.11
CA LYS A 36 -4.84 -17.62 -1.21
C LYS A 36 -5.36 -17.21 0.19
N GLU A 37 -4.83 -16.11 0.73
CA GLU A 37 -5.09 -15.71 2.12
C GLU A 37 -6.41 -14.95 2.30
N ILE A 38 -6.91 -14.31 1.24
CA ILE A 38 -8.13 -13.51 1.27
C ILE A 38 -9.30 -14.35 0.75
N PRO A 39 -10.37 -14.55 1.52
CA PRO A 39 -11.58 -15.23 1.04
C PRO A 39 -12.24 -14.48 -0.12
N ASP A 40 -12.89 -15.23 -1.02
CA ASP A 40 -13.70 -14.64 -2.09
C ASP A 40 -14.84 -13.81 -1.51
N GLY A 41 -15.11 -12.68 -2.16
CA GLY A 41 -16.15 -11.74 -1.72
C GLY A 41 -15.82 -10.96 -0.43
N ALA A 42 -14.57 -10.98 0.02
CA ALA A 42 -14.13 -10.21 1.18
C ALA A 42 -14.16 -8.69 0.93
N ILE A 43 -14.26 -7.94 2.02
CA ILE A 43 -13.88 -6.52 2.05
C ILE A 43 -12.42 -6.46 2.47
N ALA A 44 -11.54 -5.97 1.61
CA ALA A 44 -10.12 -5.89 1.92
C ALA A 44 -9.65 -4.44 2.01
N LEU A 45 -8.82 -4.14 3.03
CA LEU A 45 -8.15 -2.85 3.19
C LEU A 45 -6.66 -3.03 2.96
N GLY A 46 -6.11 -2.26 2.03
CA GLY A 46 -4.67 -2.18 1.78
C GLY A 46 -4.11 -0.80 2.10
N HIS A 47 -3.15 -0.77 3.05
CA HIS A 47 -2.39 0.43 3.37
C HIS A 47 -1.04 0.40 2.65
N SER A 48 -0.64 1.53 2.07
CA SER A 48 0.68 1.68 1.43
C SER A 48 0.96 0.53 0.43
N ASN A 49 2.02 -0.26 0.60
CA ASN A 49 2.32 -1.43 -0.24
C ASN A 49 1.23 -2.50 -0.23
N GLY A 50 0.47 -2.64 0.86
CA GLY A 50 -0.72 -3.50 0.89
C GLY A 50 -1.78 -3.07 -0.13
N GLY A 51 -1.96 -1.76 -0.34
CA GLY A 51 -2.82 -1.22 -1.40
C GLY A 51 -2.32 -1.59 -2.80
N ARG A 52 -1.02 -1.48 -3.05
CA ARG A 52 -0.39 -1.92 -4.31
C ARG A 52 -0.67 -3.40 -4.60
N ILE A 53 -0.52 -4.26 -3.60
CA ILE A 53 -0.79 -5.70 -3.74
C ILE A 53 -2.25 -5.93 -4.11
N LEU A 54 -3.19 -5.31 -3.40
CA LEU A 54 -4.62 -5.47 -3.65
C LEU A 54 -5.06 -4.89 -5.00
N LEU A 55 -4.47 -3.78 -5.44
CA LEU A 55 -4.71 -3.24 -6.79
C LEU A 55 -4.30 -4.24 -7.88
N ASN A 56 -3.12 -4.85 -7.75
CA ASN A 56 -2.66 -5.88 -8.68
C ASN A 56 -3.51 -7.15 -8.62
N LEU A 57 -3.98 -7.55 -7.43
CA LEU A 57 -4.93 -8.66 -7.27
C LEU A 57 -6.24 -8.37 -8.01
N CYS A 58 -6.85 -7.20 -7.77
CA CYS A 58 -8.11 -6.82 -8.40
C CYS A 58 -7.98 -6.59 -9.91
N ALA A 59 -6.83 -6.14 -10.41
CA ALA A 59 -6.59 -6.04 -11.85
C ALA A 59 -6.57 -7.40 -12.56
N LYS A 60 -6.20 -8.48 -11.85
CA LYS A 60 -6.18 -9.85 -12.37
C LYS A 60 -7.45 -10.64 -12.07
N LYS A 61 -8.07 -10.38 -10.93
CA LYS A 61 -9.26 -11.06 -10.39
C LYS A 61 -10.22 -10.03 -9.78
N PRO A 62 -10.91 -9.24 -10.59
CA PRO A 62 -11.76 -8.16 -10.11
C PRO A 62 -12.94 -8.66 -9.24
N GLU A 63 -13.36 -9.91 -9.43
CA GLU A 63 -14.41 -10.57 -8.65
C GLU A 63 -13.94 -11.07 -7.28
N LYS A 64 -12.61 -11.10 -7.03
CA LYS A 64 -12.05 -11.63 -5.78
C LYS A 64 -12.55 -10.91 -4.54
N LEU A 65 -12.68 -9.60 -4.63
CA LEU A 65 -13.13 -8.75 -3.53
C LEU A 65 -14.52 -8.19 -3.80
N LYS A 66 -15.38 -8.19 -2.79
CA LYS A 66 -16.64 -7.44 -2.85
C LYS A 66 -16.40 -5.93 -2.83
N TYR A 67 -15.46 -5.48 -1.98
CA TYR A 67 -15.04 -4.09 -1.88
C TYR A 67 -13.54 -3.99 -1.60
N LEU A 68 -12.90 -3.02 -2.25
CA LEU A 68 -11.52 -2.64 -2.00
C LEU A 68 -11.46 -1.30 -1.25
N ILE A 69 -10.72 -1.24 -0.15
CA ILE A 69 -10.42 0.00 0.57
C ILE A 69 -8.92 0.28 0.44
N LEU A 70 -8.58 1.41 -0.15
CA LEU A 70 -7.21 1.90 -0.28
C LEU A 70 -6.97 3.00 0.75
N LEU A 71 -6.04 2.75 1.67
CA LEU A 71 -5.65 3.69 2.72
C LEU A 71 -4.23 4.15 2.44
N ASP A 72 -4.06 5.42 2.05
CA ASP A 72 -2.75 6.02 1.76
C ASP A 72 -1.88 5.05 0.90
N ALA A 73 -2.47 4.50 -0.15
CA ALA A 73 -1.94 3.35 -0.88
C ALA A 73 -0.78 3.75 -1.82
N ALA A 74 0.15 2.83 -2.04
CA ALA A 74 1.10 2.88 -3.13
C ALA A 74 0.51 2.21 -4.40
N GLY A 75 1.15 2.40 -5.57
CA GLY A 75 0.74 1.78 -6.84
C GLY A 75 0.73 2.75 -8.02
N ILE A 76 0.90 4.05 -7.79
CA ILE A 76 1.07 5.02 -8.89
C ILE A 76 2.52 5.04 -9.33
N TYR A 77 2.74 4.74 -10.62
CA TYR A 77 4.08 4.86 -11.21
C TYR A 77 4.54 6.31 -11.28
N GLU A 78 5.64 6.61 -10.60
CA GLU A 78 6.33 7.89 -10.66
C GLU A 78 7.79 7.69 -11.14
N PRO A 79 8.13 8.09 -12.38
CA PRO A 79 9.48 7.92 -12.93
C PRO A 79 10.57 8.54 -12.06
N SER A 80 10.27 9.68 -11.42
CA SER A 80 11.20 10.37 -10.54
C SER A 80 11.51 9.60 -9.25
N ALA A 81 10.52 8.90 -8.69
CA ALA A 81 10.71 8.05 -7.52
C ALA A 81 11.58 6.84 -7.87
N LYS A 82 11.33 6.20 -9.02
CA LYS A 82 12.14 5.10 -9.54
C LYS A 82 13.57 5.53 -9.81
N LYS A 83 13.78 6.65 -10.51
CA LYS A 83 15.11 7.19 -10.83
C LYS A 83 15.90 7.44 -9.54
N LYS A 84 15.28 8.11 -8.56
CA LYS A 84 15.86 8.34 -7.24
C LYS A 84 16.18 7.04 -6.50
N PHE A 85 15.34 6.01 -6.61
CA PHE A 85 15.60 4.70 -6.00
C PHE A 85 16.75 3.97 -6.69
N ILE A 86 16.78 3.92 -8.03
CA ILE A 86 17.85 3.27 -8.80
C ILE A 86 19.20 3.99 -8.63
N GLU A 87 19.21 5.32 -8.70
CA GLU A 87 20.43 6.13 -8.44
C GLU A 87 20.98 5.87 -7.03
N LYS A 88 20.08 5.61 -6.11
CA LYS A 88 20.38 5.28 -4.74
C LYS A 88 20.95 3.88 -4.59
N MET A 89 20.39 2.88 -5.30
CA MET A 89 20.90 1.51 -5.34
C MET A 89 22.27 1.44 -6.02
N ALA A 90 22.49 2.17 -7.11
CA ALA A 90 23.78 2.24 -7.81
C ALA A 90 24.90 2.85 -6.95
N LYS A 91 24.55 3.73 -6.01
CA LYS A 91 25.53 4.34 -5.08
C LYS A 91 25.91 3.42 -3.91
N ILE A 92 25.13 2.39 -3.62
CA ILE A 92 25.39 1.43 -2.52
C ILE A 92 26.48 0.40 -2.90
N GLY A 93 26.74 0.17 -4.19
CA GLY A 93 27.81 -0.70 -4.68
C GLY A 93 29.25 -0.19 -4.44
N LYS A 94 29.44 0.97 -3.80
CA LYS A 94 30.73 1.49 -3.34
C LYS A 94 30.68 1.67 -1.82
N PRO A 95 31.76 1.36 -1.08
CA PRO A 95 31.80 1.57 0.35
C PRO A 95 31.73 3.06 0.65
N LEU A 96 30.54 3.59 0.87
CA LEU A 96 30.32 4.99 1.18
C LEU A 96 29.82 5.18 2.60
N LYS A 97 30.50 6.11 3.28
CA LYS A 97 30.15 6.67 4.58
C LYS A 97 28.67 7.06 4.64
N LYS A 98 28.04 6.78 5.78
CA LYS A 98 26.64 7.08 6.17
C LYS A 98 26.04 8.30 5.48
N VAL A 99 24.98 8.10 4.67
CA VAL A 99 24.19 9.20 4.09
C VAL A 99 22.81 9.21 4.75
N PRO A 100 22.49 10.22 5.58
CA PRO A 100 21.26 10.28 6.40
C PRO A 100 19.94 10.33 5.61
N ILE A 101 20.01 10.66 4.32
CA ILE A 101 18.83 10.90 3.46
C ILE A 101 18.14 9.59 3.03
N LEU A 102 18.86 8.45 3.10
CA LEU A 102 18.34 7.13 2.72
C LEU A 102 17.36 6.55 3.75
N ASP A 103 17.62 6.82 5.02
CA ASP A 103 16.79 6.38 6.13
C ASP A 103 15.35 6.92 6.02
N LYS A 104 15.21 8.19 5.63
CA LYS A 104 13.89 8.84 5.51
C LYS A 104 12.98 8.23 4.44
N ALA A 105 13.52 7.73 3.32
CA ALA A 105 12.69 7.18 2.24
C ALA A 105 12.27 5.73 2.54
N PHE A 106 13.11 4.95 3.20
CA PHE A 106 12.76 3.59 3.61
C PHE A 106 11.79 3.59 4.79
N HIS A 107 12.01 4.48 5.75
CA HIS A 107 11.07 4.75 6.82
C HIS A 107 9.70 5.13 6.28
N LYS A 108 9.67 5.89 5.18
CA LYS A 108 8.45 6.26 4.47
C LYS A 108 7.72 5.06 3.82
N ILE A 109 8.43 4.03 3.40
CA ILE A 109 7.87 2.91 2.62
C ILE A 109 7.55 1.71 3.51
N THR A 110 8.32 1.47 4.56
CA THR A 110 8.22 0.26 5.41
C THR A 110 7.90 0.56 6.87
N GLY A 111 7.93 1.83 7.29
CA GLY A 111 7.85 2.20 8.71
C GLY A 111 9.13 1.90 9.50
N SER A 112 10.21 1.41 8.86
CA SER A 112 11.46 1.09 9.51
C SER A 112 12.49 2.21 9.41
N THR A 113 13.34 2.35 10.42
CA THR A 113 14.23 3.51 10.62
C THR A 113 15.50 3.50 9.78
N ASP A 114 15.85 2.39 9.12
CA ASP A 114 17.16 2.27 8.48
C ASP A 114 17.15 1.35 7.24
N TYR A 115 16.97 1.96 6.04
CA TYR A 115 17.07 1.22 4.77
C TYR A 115 18.48 0.67 4.54
N SER A 116 19.53 1.31 5.06
CA SER A 116 20.88 0.83 4.90
C SER A 116 21.09 -0.52 5.58
N ARG A 117 20.29 -0.80 6.60
CA ARG A 117 20.26 -2.06 7.36
C ARG A 117 19.22 -3.07 6.86
N ALA A 118 18.37 -2.69 5.88
CA ALA A 118 17.41 -3.64 5.32
C ALA A 118 18.18 -4.79 4.64
N PRO A 119 17.73 -6.05 4.83
CA PRO A 119 18.29 -7.19 4.12
C PRO A 119 18.24 -7.00 2.60
N GLU A 120 19.20 -7.58 1.88
CA GLU A 120 19.29 -7.39 0.43
C GLU A 120 18.05 -7.88 -0.32
N ASN A 121 17.49 -9.01 0.10
CA ASN A 121 16.24 -9.55 -0.43
C ASN A 121 15.07 -8.55 -0.33
N MET A 122 15.03 -7.75 0.75
CA MET A 122 13.99 -6.73 0.91
C MET A 122 14.21 -5.53 -0.02
N LYS A 123 15.45 -5.18 -0.30
CA LYS A 123 15.77 -4.13 -1.29
C LYS A 123 15.33 -4.56 -2.69
N VAL A 124 15.61 -5.80 -3.07
CA VAL A 124 15.17 -6.39 -4.34
C VAL A 124 13.66 -6.45 -4.40
N THR A 125 13.00 -6.93 -3.34
CA THR A 125 11.53 -6.98 -3.24
C THR A 125 10.89 -5.61 -3.47
N LEU A 126 11.40 -4.56 -2.82
CA LEU A 126 10.87 -3.20 -3.00
C LEU A 126 11.12 -2.67 -4.42
N ALA A 127 12.26 -3.01 -5.03
CA ALA A 127 12.52 -2.65 -6.43
C ALA A 127 11.54 -3.33 -7.38
N ASN A 128 11.23 -4.61 -7.17
CA ASN A 128 10.23 -5.36 -7.93
C ASN A 128 8.84 -4.73 -7.80
N MET A 129 8.43 -4.35 -6.58
CA MET A 129 7.15 -3.69 -6.33
C MET A 129 7.04 -2.33 -7.03
N LEU A 130 8.10 -1.51 -6.99
CA LEU A 130 8.12 -0.22 -7.68
C LEU A 130 8.11 -0.37 -9.21
N ASN A 131 8.72 -1.44 -9.73
CA ASN A 131 8.69 -1.73 -11.16
C ASN A 131 7.30 -2.14 -11.63
N SER A 132 6.56 -2.90 -10.84
CA SER A 132 5.21 -3.36 -11.18
C SER A 132 4.18 -2.24 -11.37
N ASP A 133 4.41 -1.07 -10.75
CA ASP A 133 3.52 0.08 -10.91
C ASP A 133 3.39 0.55 -12.38
N LYS A 134 4.38 0.23 -13.24
CA LYS A 134 4.32 0.54 -14.67
C LYS A 134 3.35 -0.31 -15.44
N GLU A 135 3.18 -1.56 -14.99
CA GLU A 135 2.43 -2.59 -15.69
C GLU A 135 0.99 -2.68 -15.16
N LEU A 136 0.71 -1.98 -14.04
CA LEU A 136 -0.61 -1.98 -13.43
C LEU A 136 -1.62 -1.25 -14.33
N ASP A 137 -2.55 -2.02 -14.87
CA ASP A 137 -3.68 -1.52 -15.64
C ASP A 137 -4.87 -1.24 -14.72
N PHE A 138 -5.04 0.00 -14.34
CA PHE A 138 -6.12 0.44 -13.46
C PHE A 138 -7.52 0.23 -14.06
N SER A 139 -7.65 0.19 -15.40
CA SER A 139 -8.95 -0.01 -16.06
C SER A 139 -9.52 -1.40 -15.80
N LYS A 140 -8.67 -2.38 -15.46
CA LYS A 140 -9.07 -3.73 -15.09
C LYS A 140 -9.53 -3.87 -13.65
N VAL A 141 -9.28 -2.88 -12.80
CA VAL A 141 -9.74 -2.87 -11.40
C VAL A 141 -11.19 -2.39 -11.35
N THR A 142 -12.12 -3.24 -11.75
CA THR A 142 -13.56 -2.92 -11.77
C THR A 142 -14.24 -3.10 -10.42
N THR A 143 -13.56 -3.71 -9.46
CA THR A 143 -13.99 -3.84 -8.06
C THR A 143 -14.35 -2.48 -7.49
N LYS A 144 -15.51 -2.36 -6.82
CA LYS A 144 -15.89 -1.11 -6.14
C LYS A 144 -14.83 -0.73 -5.10
N THR A 145 -14.21 0.44 -5.31
CA THR A 145 -13.04 0.89 -4.56
C THR A 145 -13.33 2.16 -3.77
N PHE A 146 -12.90 2.20 -2.51
CA PHE A 146 -12.96 3.37 -1.64
C PHE A 146 -11.54 3.83 -1.31
N ILE A 147 -11.19 5.03 -1.73
CA ILE A 147 -9.88 5.64 -1.51
C ILE A 147 -9.97 6.59 -0.33
N LEU A 148 -9.30 6.27 0.77
CA LEU A 148 -9.21 7.08 1.98
C LEU A 148 -7.79 7.61 2.09
N TRP A 149 -7.63 8.94 2.23
CA TRP A 149 -6.28 9.51 2.16
C TRP A 149 -6.05 10.68 3.08
N GLY A 150 -4.88 10.72 3.67
CA GLY A 150 -4.42 11.82 4.51
C GLY A 150 -3.92 13.02 3.71
N LYS A 151 -4.44 14.23 3.98
CA LYS A 151 -3.92 15.45 3.35
C LYS A 151 -2.50 15.80 3.81
N LYS A 152 -2.05 15.26 4.95
CA LYS A 152 -0.70 15.43 5.49
C LYS A 152 0.23 14.26 5.16
N ASP A 153 -0.17 13.36 4.25
CA ASP A 153 0.70 12.27 3.81
C ASP A 153 1.84 12.81 2.94
N THR A 154 3.06 12.62 3.43
CA THR A 154 4.30 13.00 2.73
C THR A 154 5.02 11.80 2.12
N THR A 155 4.52 10.58 2.33
CA THR A 155 5.08 9.33 1.82
C THR A 155 4.47 8.96 0.47
N THR A 156 3.14 8.85 0.45
CA THR A 156 2.33 8.79 -0.77
C THR A 156 1.52 10.09 -0.83
N PRO A 157 2.01 11.13 -1.53
CA PRO A 157 1.38 12.44 -1.50
C PRO A 157 -0.07 12.41 -1.99
N PRO A 158 -0.98 13.29 -1.50
CA PRO A 158 -2.41 13.32 -1.87
C PRO A 158 -2.68 13.34 -3.38
N ARG A 159 -1.74 13.87 -4.17
CA ARG A 159 -1.79 13.82 -5.64
C ARG A 159 -1.91 12.39 -6.18
N GLN A 160 -1.31 11.41 -5.49
CA GLN A 160 -1.42 9.99 -5.91
C GLN A 160 -2.84 9.46 -5.72
N ALA A 161 -3.56 9.89 -4.68
CA ALA A 161 -4.97 9.55 -4.49
C ALA A 161 -5.85 10.09 -5.63
N THR A 162 -5.61 11.33 -6.06
CA THR A 162 -6.33 11.93 -7.19
C THR A 162 -6.07 11.16 -8.48
N LEU A 163 -4.80 10.83 -8.76
CA LEU A 163 -4.44 10.02 -9.93
C LEU A 163 -5.04 8.62 -9.91
N MET A 164 -5.10 7.97 -8.74
CA MET A 164 -5.78 6.67 -8.59
C MET A 164 -7.27 6.80 -8.88
N TYR A 165 -7.92 7.81 -8.32
CA TYR A 165 -9.34 8.06 -8.52
C TYR A 165 -9.67 8.29 -9.99
N GLU A 166 -8.86 9.07 -10.70
CA GLU A 166 -9.03 9.35 -12.14
C GLU A 166 -8.86 8.10 -13.02
N LYS A 167 -8.03 7.13 -12.59
CA LYS A 167 -7.72 5.91 -13.35
C LYS A 167 -8.65 4.74 -13.03
N LEU A 168 -9.25 4.69 -11.85
CA LEU A 168 -10.11 3.59 -11.40
C LEU A 168 -11.54 3.78 -11.90
N PRO A 169 -12.14 2.80 -12.62
CA PRO A 169 -13.46 2.95 -13.23
C PRO A 169 -14.60 3.03 -12.21
N ASN A 170 -14.42 2.50 -11.00
CA ASN A 170 -15.47 2.41 -9.98
C ASN A 170 -14.92 2.79 -8.60
N ALA A 171 -14.54 4.06 -8.42
CA ALA A 171 -13.93 4.52 -7.18
C ALA A 171 -14.70 5.69 -6.52
N GLU A 172 -14.57 5.79 -5.21
CA GLU A 172 -14.92 6.96 -4.41
C GLU A 172 -13.68 7.43 -3.66
N LEU A 173 -13.44 8.74 -3.63
CA LEU A 173 -12.28 9.35 -2.97
C LEU A 173 -12.72 10.22 -1.80
N LYS A 174 -12.07 10.03 -0.66
CA LYS A 174 -12.24 10.87 0.53
C LYS A 174 -10.91 11.26 1.14
N PHE A 175 -10.70 12.57 1.30
CA PHE A 175 -9.55 13.12 2.01
C PHE A 175 -9.87 13.45 3.47
N TYR A 176 -8.88 13.22 4.33
CA TYR A 176 -8.92 13.57 5.74
C TYR A 176 -7.85 14.61 6.07
N ALA A 177 -8.26 15.77 6.58
CA ALA A 177 -7.40 16.93 6.73
C ALA A 177 -6.17 16.70 7.62
N ASN A 178 -6.33 15.88 8.67
CA ASN A 178 -5.31 15.69 9.69
C ASN A 178 -4.55 14.35 9.59
N TRP A 179 -4.96 13.45 8.69
CA TRP A 179 -4.27 12.17 8.55
C TRP A 179 -2.92 12.34 7.85
N THR A 180 -1.93 11.62 8.38
CA THR A 180 -0.62 11.40 7.80
C THR A 180 -0.62 10.06 7.06
N HIS A 181 0.55 9.57 6.59
CA HIS A 181 0.69 8.25 5.96
C HIS A 181 0.25 7.08 6.87
N ALA A 182 0.26 7.26 8.18
CA ALA A 182 -0.12 6.23 9.14
C ALA A 182 -1.27 6.74 10.05
N PRO A 183 -2.51 6.86 9.54
CA PRO A 183 -3.63 7.38 10.32
C PRO A 183 -3.97 6.48 11.52
N TYR A 184 -3.62 5.21 11.49
CA TYR A 184 -3.73 4.29 12.64
C TYR A 184 -2.80 4.67 13.81
N ILE A 185 -1.81 5.56 13.58
CA ILE A 185 -0.95 6.15 14.61
C ILE A 185 -1.40 7.58 14.91
N SER A 186 -1.65 8.40 13.87
CA SER A 186 -1.90 9.83 14.04
C SER A 186 -3.33 10.18 14.46
N ASP A 187 -4.31 9.35 14.10
CA ASP A 187 -5.73 9.50 14.45
C ASP A 187 -6.47 8.16 14.45
N PRO A 188 -6.11 7.23 15.38
CA PRO A 188 -6.67 5.88 15.41
C PRO A 188 -8.18 5.85 15.60
N GLU A 189 -8.73 6.76 16.39
CA GLU A 189 -10.18 6.88 16.61
C GLU A 189 -10.91 7.38 15.38
N GLY A 190 -10.37 8.41 14.72
CA GLY A 190 -10.93 8.93 13.47
C GLY A 190 -10.93 7.88 12.36
N LEU A 191 -9.85 7.10 12.25
CA LEU A 191 -9.77 5.97 11.32
C LEU A 191 -10.80 4.90 11.67
N ALA A 192 -10.93 4.52 12.94
CA ALA A 192 -11.91 3.51 13.36
C ALA A 192 -13.35 3.95 13.04
N ARG A 193 -13.71 5.21 13.35
CA ARG A 193 -15.03 5.77 13.00
C ARG A 193 -15.27 5.78 11.49
N ALA A 194 -14.27 6.20 10.71
CA ALA A 194 -14.37 6.25 9.25
C ALA A 194 -14.63 4.86 8.65
N LEU A 195 -13.85 3.85 9.07
CA LEU A 195 -14.00 2.47 8.59
C LEU A 195 -15.31 1.83 9.04
N THR A 196 -15.72 2.03 10.30
CA THR A 196 -17.00 1.51 10.80
C THR A 196 -18.18 2.09 10.02
N THR A 197 -18.17 3.40 9.77
CA THR A 197 -19.21 4.06 8.96
C THR A 197 -19.21 3.54 7.53
N LEU A 198 -18.04 3.40 6.92
CA LEU A 198 -17.92 2.92 5.54
C LEU A 198 -18.43 1.48 5.39
N VAL A 199 -17.95 0.57 6.24
CA VAL A 199 -18.38 -0.84 6.21
C VAL A 199 -19.86 -0.99 6.55
N GLY A 200 -20.39 -0.16 7.45
CA GLY A 200 -21.82 -0.12 7.75
C GLY A 200 -22.69 0.25 6.53
N LYS A 201 -22.20 1.12 5.64
CA LYS A 201 -22.89 1.43 4.36
C LYS A 201 -22.80 0.29 3.34
N MET A 202 -21.71 -0.48 3.34
CA MET A 202 -21.52 -1.62 2.43
C MET A 202 -22.38 -2.84 2.75
N LYS A 203 -22.95 -2.90 3.96
CA LYS A 203 -23.82 -4.01 4.41
C LYS A 203 -25.31 -3.77 4.14
N LYS A 204 -25.67 -2.55 3.79
CA LYS A 204 -27.01 -2.16 3.36
C LYS A 204 -27.20 -2.36 1.87
#